data_9bbe47180e35974d496e8db9435908c1
#
_entry.id   9bbe47180e35974d496e8db9435908c1
#
_cell.length_a   1.000
_cell.length_b   1.000
_cell.length_c   1.000
_cell.angle_alpha   90.00
_cell.angle_beta   90.00
_cell.angle_gamma   90.00
#
_symmetry.space_group_name_H-M   'P 1'
#
loop_
_entity.id
_entity.type
_entity.pdbx_description
1 polymer ?
#
loop_
_entity_poly.entity_id
_entity_poly.type
_entity_poly.pdbx_seq_one_letter_code
_entity_poly.pdbx_strand_id
1 'polypeptide(L)'
;RITADLTQYLDREVGPAHEREYWRIFDDLREELGYADYLGALQRYRLAYPHDSHLLAVSHFLVNYPFADRLFPRALDVVRHARQWGRAVILSDGDAVFQPRKIEQSGILSAVEEQVLVYVHKEQELEDVEQRYPADHYVLIDDKLRILSAVKEQWGARVTTVFPRQGHYANDPEALRTFPPADLTIDCIGDLLTVDQSRLFPAAGHR
;
A
#
# COMPACT_ATOMS: atom_id res chain seq x y z
N ARG A 1 -1.93 -3.58 -10.80
CA ARG A 1 -1.18 -4.59 -11.60
C ARG A 1 -1.65 -6.00 -11.25
N ILE A 2 -1.54 -6.46 -9.99
CA ILE A 2 -2.00 -7.80 -9.60
C ILE A 2 -3.46 -8.06 -9.97
N THR A 3 -4.34 -7.08 -9.79
CA THR A 3 -5.76 -7.18 -10.17
C THR A 3 -5.92 -7.54 -11.65
N ALA A 4 -5.28 -6.79 -12.54
CA ALA A 4 -5.37 -7.05 -13.99
C ALA A 4 -4.77 -8.41 -14.38
N ASP A 5 -3.63 -8.78 -13.78
CA ASP A 5 -2.98 -10.06 -14.05
C ASP A 5 -3.83 -11.24 -13.52
N LEU A 6 -4.45 -11.07 -12.35
CA LEU A 6 -5.36 -12.06 -11.77
C LEU A 6 -6.66 -12.18 -12.59
N THR A 7 -7.24 -11.06 -13.04
CA THR A 7 -8.41 -11.08 -13.93
C THR A 7 -8.12 -11.90 -15.19
N GLN A 8 -7.00 -11.62 -15.85
CA GLN A 8 -6.61 -12.37 -17.05
C GLN A 8 -6.37 -13.86 -16.75
N TYR A 9 -5.78 -14.16 -15.60
CA TYR A 9 -5.54 -15.52 -15.17
C TYR A 9 -6.86 -16.27 -14.90
N LEU A 10 -7.78 -15.67 -14.15
CA LEU A 10 -9.08 -16.24 -13.82
C LEU A 10 -9.93 -16.47 -15.08
N ASP A 11 -10.02 -15.49 -15.98
CA ASP A 11 -10.78 -15.62 -17.23
C ASP A 11 -10.29 -16.79 -18.07
N ARG A 12 -8.98 -16.99 -18.15
CA ARG A 12 -8.36 -18.06 -18.94
C ARG A 12 -8.48 -19.44 -18.28
N GLU A 13 -8.20 -19.54 -16.98
CA GLU A 13 -8.05 -20.84 -16.29
C GLU A 13 -9.35 -21.33 -15.66
N VAL A 14 -10.21 -20.41 -15.20
CA VAL A 14 -11.43 -20.74 -14.44
C VAL A 14 -12.69 -20.41 -15.25
N GLY A 15 -12.58 -19.46 -16.14
CA GLY A 15 -13.64 -19.00 -17.03
C GLY A 15 -14.39 -17.77 -16.52
N PRO A 16 -15.03 -17.03 -17.45
CA PRO A 16 -15.55 -15.67 -17.18
C PRO A 16 -16.70 -15.61 -16.17
N ALA A 17 -17.42 -16.70 -15.95
CA ALA A 17 -18.49 -16.74 -14.95
C ALA A 17 -17.91 -16.76 -13.52
N HIS A 18 -16.89 -17.57 -13.31
CA HIS A 18 -16.19 -17.72 -12.03
C HIS A 18 -15.30 -16.52 -11.73
N GLU A 19 -14.69 -15.93 -12.77
CA GLU A 19 -13.94 -14.67 -12.66
C GLU A 19 -14.82 -13.55 -12.12
N ARG A 20 -15.99 -13.31 -12.68
CA ARG A 20 -16.96 -12.30 -12.20
C ARG A 20 -17.39 -12.55 -10.77
N GLU A 21 -17.64 -13.80 -10.40
CA GLU A 21 -18.06 -14.16 -9.06
C GLU A 21 -16.95 -13.96 -8.03
N TYR A 22 -15.70 -14.29 -8.38
CA TYR A 22 -14.56 -14.01 -7.52
C TYR A 22 -14.44 -12.51 -7.23
N TRP A 23 -14.54 -11.66 -8.27
CA TRP A 23 -14.46 -10.22 -8.10
C TRP A 23 -15.63 -9.62 -7.33
N ARG A 24 -16.83 -10.14 -7.52
CA ARG A 24 -17.99 -9.75 -6.72
C ARG A 24 -17.73 -10.03 -5.23
N ILE A 25 -17.26 -11.23 -4.91
CA ILE A 25 -16.91 -11.62 -3.53
C ILE A 25 -15.76 -10.75 -2.98
N PHE A 26 -14.78 -10.46 -3.82
CA PHE A 26 -13.65 -9.59 -3.43
C PHE A 26 -14.10 -8.16 -3.12
N ASP A 27 -14.99 -7.58 -3.93
CA ASP A 27 -15.49 -6.24 -3.73
C ASP A 27 -16.39 -6.15 -2.49
N ASP A 28 -17.28 -7.12 -2.28
CA ASP A 28 -18.10 -7.24 -1.06
C ASP A 28 -17.21 -7.32 0.20
N LEU A 29 -16.16 -8.13 0.16
CA LEU A 29 -15.22 -8.29 1.26
C LEU A 29 -14.40 -7.03 1.51
N ARG A 30 -13.97 -6.35 0.43
CA ARG A 30 -13.23 -5.09 0.52
C ARG A 30 -14.08 -3.97 1.13
N GLU A 31 -15.36 -3.92 0.80
CA GLU A 31 -16.31 -2.96 1.40
C GLU A 31 -16.50 -3.25 2.89
N GLU A 32 -16.63 -4.53 3.28
CA GLU A 32 -16.77 -4.95 4.68
C GLU A 32 -15.52 -4.65 5.51
N LEU A 33 -14.32 -4.96 4.99
CA LEU A 33 -13.06 -4.87 5.74
C LEU A 33 -12.34 -3.53 5.63
N GLY A 34 -12.66 -2.72 4.59
CA GLY A 34 -11.96 -1.46 4.30
C GLY A 34 -10.60 -1.64 3.59
N TYR A 35 -10.15 -2.87 3.33
CA TYR A 35 -8.93 -3.17 2.60
C TYR A 35 -9.09 -4.35 1.63
N ALA A 36 -8.12 -4.50 0.71
CA ALA A 36 -8.13 -5.57 -0.29
C ALA A 36 -7.60 -6.88 0.31
N ASP A 37 -8.45 -7.91 0.41
CA ASP A 37 -8.10 -9.25 0.88
C ASP A 37 -8.33 -10.29 -0.22
N TYR A 38 -7.29 -10.57 -1.00
CA TYR A 38 -7.33 -11.54 -2.11
C TYR A 38 -7.48 -12.98 -1.61
N LEU A 39 -6.84 -13.33 -0.50
CA LEU A 39 -6.90 -14.68 0.04
C LEU A 39 -8.22 -14.93 0.78
N GLY A 40 -8.74 -13.94 1.50
CA GLY A 40 -10.07 -14.00 2.10
C GLY A 40 -11.16 -14.14 1.05
N ALA A 41 -11.06 -13.41 -0.07
CA ALA A 41 -11.97 -13.56 -1.20
C ALA A 41 -11.92 -14.99 -1.79
N LEU A 42 -10.72 -15.58 -1.93
CA LEU A 42 -10.57 -16.97 -2.36
C LEU A 42 -11.20 -17.96 -1.37
N GLN A 43 -11.08 -17.71 -0.07
CA GLN A 43 -11.74 -18.54 0.94
C GLN A 43 -13.27 -18.43 0.88
N ARG A 44 -13.82 -17.25 0.71
CA ARG A 44 -15.28 -17.07 0.52
C ARG A 44 -15.76 -17.71 -0.77
N TYR A 45 -15.00 -17.55 -1.85
CA TYR A 45 -15.28 -18.21 -3.13
C TYR A 45 -15.33 -19.74 -2.95
N ARG A 46 -14.36 -20.33 -2.26
CA ARG A 46 -14.33 -21.77 -1.96
C ARG A 46 -15.59 -22.25 -1.22
N LEU A 47 -16.12 -21.45 -0.30
CA LEU A 47 -17.34 -21.82 0.45
C LEU A 47 -18.58 -21.86 -0.48
N ALA A 48 -18.63 -20.96 -1.48
CA ALA A 48 -19.69 -20.94 -2.49
C ALA A 48 -19.53 -22.03 -3.55
N TYR A 49 -18.27 -22.39 -3.87
CA TYR A 49 -17.92 -23.36 -4.94
C TYR A 49 -16.95 -24.44 -4.41
N PRO A 50 -17.38 -25.31 -3.47
CA PRO A 50 -16.49 -26.24 -2.76
C PRO A 50 -15.86 -27.32 -3.63
N HIS A 51 -16.40 -27.54 -4.84
CA HIS A 51 -15.94 -28.56 -5.78
C HIS A 51 -15.17 -27.97 -6.98
N ASP A 52 -14.87 -26.67 -6.98
CA ASP A 52 -14.10 -26.06 -8.04
C ASP A 52 -12.65 -26.57 -7.99
N SER A 53 -12.24 -27.24 -9.05
CA SER A 53 -10.90 -27.84 -9.17
C SER A 53 -9.77 -26.80 -9.36
N HIS A 54 -10.11 -25.54 -9.68
CA HIS A 54 -9.13 -24.50 -9.99
C HIS A 54 -8.64 -23.77 -8.74
N LEU A 55 -9.23 -24.01 -7.57
CA LEU A 55 -8.84 -23.33 -6.31
C LEU A 55 -7.34 -23.41 -6.00
N LEU A 56 -6.73 -24.57 -6.23
CA LEU A 56 -5.29 -24.75 -6.01
C LEU A 56 -4.45 -23.88 -6.97
N ALA A 57 -4.87 -23.79 -8.22
CA ALA A 57 -4.17 -23.00 -9.23
C ALA A 57 -4.27 -21.48 -8.92
N VAL A 58 -5.45 -21.00 -8.51
CA VAL A 58 -5.66 -19.60 -8.10
C VAL A 58 -4.86 -19.27 -6.84
N SER A 59 -4.85 -20.17 -5.85
CA SER A 59 -4.04 -20.03 -4.65
C SER A 59 -2.54 -19.94 -4.99
N HIS A 60 -2.06 -20.84 -5.86
CA HIS A 60 -0.67 -20.84 -6.30
C HIS A 60 -0.29 -19.53 -7.03
N PHE A 61 -1.17 -19.04 -7.92
CA PHE A 61 -0.98 -17.75 -8.59
C PHE A 61 -0.80 -16.60 -7.59
N LEU A 62 -1.71 -16.48 -6.62
CA LEU A 62 -1.67 -15.42 -5.62
C LEU A 62 -0.42 -15.49 -4.76
N VAL A 63 -0.15 -16.66 -4.19
CA VAL A 63 0.96 -16.86 -3.23
C VAL A 63 2.33 -16.69 -3.90
N ASN A 64 2.48 -17.02 -5.18
CA ASN A 64 3.74 -16.94 -5.92
C ASN A 64 3.79 -15.80 -6.94
N TYR A 65 2.89 -14.83 -6.81
CA TYR A 65 2.88 -13.67 -7.71
C TYR A 65 4.22 -12.90 -7.65
N PRO A 66 4.83 -12.56 -8.80
CA PRO A 66 6.17 -12.00 -8.88
C PRO A 66 6.20 -10.52 -8.49
N PHE A 67 6.05 -10.22 -7.21
CA PHE A 67 5.96 -8.85 -6.70
C PHE A 67 7.22 -8.01 -6.97
N ALA A 68 8.41 -8.62 -7.05
CA ALA A 68 9.65 -7.93 -7.39
C ALA A 68 9.57 -7.23 -8.76
N ASP A 69 8.96 -7.90 -9.74
CA ASP A 69 8.81 -7.37 -11.10
C ASP A 69 7.71 -6.30 -11.21
N ARG A 70 6.98 -6.06 -10.13
CA ARG A 70 5.83 -5.15 -10.10
C ARG A 70 6.07 -3.88 -9.30
N LEU A 71 7.26 -3.70 -8.77
CA LEU A 71 7.66 -2.44 -8.15
C LEU A 71 7.61 -1.28 -9.16
N PHE A 72 7.33 -0.10 -8.68
CA PHE A 72 7.52 1.09 -9.47
C PHE A 72 9.02 1.33 -9.71
N PRO A 73 9.39 1.91 -10.87
CA PRO A 73 10.78 2.21 -11.15
C PRO A 73 11.44 3.00 -10.00
N ARG A 74 12.63 2.59 -9.63
CA ARG A 74 13.45 3.20 -8.58
C ARG A 74 12.90 3.12 -7.14
N ALA A 75 11.84 2.34 -6.89
CA ALA A 75 11.23 2.25 -5.55
C ALA A 75 12.25 1.81 -4.49
N LEU A 76 13.07 0.79 -4.75
CA LEU A 76 14.10 0.35 -3.80
C LEU A 76 15.25 1.37 -3.63
N ASP A 77 15.55 2.15 -4.67
CA ASP A 77 16.56 3.22 -4.56
C ASP A 77 16.04 4.33 -3.65
N VAL A 78 14.76 4.68 -3.76
CA VAL A 78 14.12 5.66 -2.87
C VAL A 78 14.13 5.19 -1.42
N VAL A 79 13.81 3.93 -1.16
CA VAL A 79 13.87 3.38 0.21
C VAL A 79 15.29 3.48 0.78
N ARG A 80 16.32 3.10 0.01
CA ARG A 80 17.73 3.21 0.43
C ARG A 80 18.15 4.67 0.65
N HIS A 81 17.66 5.59 -0.19
CA HIS A 81 17.93 7.02 -0.06
C HIS A 81 17.25 7.61 1.18
N ALA A 82 16.00 7.28 1.43
CA ALA A 82 15.25 7.72 2.60
C ALA A 82 15.91 7.31 3.92
N ARG A 83 16.60 6.18 3.95
CA ARG A 83 17.38 5.74 5.13
C ARG A 83 18.55 6.66 5.49
N GLN A 84 18.99 7.51 4.57
CA GLN A 84 19.98 8.57 4.87
C GLN A 84 19.36 9.74 5.64
N TRP A 85 18.03 9.88 5.59
CA TRP A 85 17.28 10.92 6.31
C TRP A 85 16.91 10.49 7.72
N GLY A 86 16.71 9.18 7.92
CA GLY A 86 16.26 8.60 9.17
C GLY A 86 15.84 7.15 8.99
N ARG A 87 15.07 6.64 9.93
CA ARG A 87 14.55 5.27 9.86
C ARG A 87 13.45 5.17 8.83
N ALA A 88 13.63 4.33 7.80
CA ALA A 88 12.60 4.03 6.82
C ALA A 88 11.74 2.85 7.32
N VAL A 89 10.43 3.05 7.39
CA VAL A 89 9.46 2.06 7.87
C VAL A 89 8.37 1.87 6.82
N ILE A 90 7.98 0.63 6.55
CA ILE A 90 6.76 0.35 5.79
C ILE A 90 5.58 0.36 6.74
N LEU A 91 4.63 1.25 6.46
CA LEU A 91 3.36 1.33 7.15
C LEU A 91 2.24 0.99 6.16
N SER A 92 1.58 -0.14 6.36
CA SER A 92 0.66 -0.70 5.37
C SER A 92 -0.66 -1.14 5.97
N ASP A 93 -1.75 -1.00 5.19
CA ASP A 93 -3.00 -1.68 5.45
C ASP A 93 -3.01 -3.01 4.70
N GLY A 94 -3.65 -4.03 5.28
CA GLY A 94 -3.86 -5.29 4.60
C GLY A 94 -4.01 -6.48 5.55
N ASP A 95 -4.18 -7.64 4.94
CA ASP A 95 -4.28 -8.89 5.68
C ASP A 95 -2.91 -9.35 6.23
N ALA A 96 -2.98 -10.24 7.22
CA ALA A 96 -1.81 -10.69 7.97
C ALA A 96 -0.91 -11.71 7.22
N VAL A 97 -1.30 -12.15 6.03
CA VAL A 97 -0.56 -13.17 5.26
C VAL A 97 -0.05 -12.63 3.94
N PHE A 98 -0.96 -12.09 3.12
CA PHE A 98 -0.65 -11.67 1.76
C PHE A 98 0.17 -10.37 1.72
N GLN A 99 -0.14 -9.42 2.61
CA GLN A 99 0.58 -8.15 2.65
C GLN A 99 2.03 -8.31 3.13
N PRO A 100 2.35 -9.02 4.22
CA PRO A 100 3.74 -9.33 4.58
C PRO A 100 4.50 -10.07 3.48
N ARG A 101 3.87 -11.07 2.86
CA ARG A 101 4.47 -11.83 1.76
C ARG A 101 4.79 -10.95 0.54
N LYS A 102 3.90 -10.05 0.19
CA LYS A 102 4.13 -9.04 -0.87
C LYS A 102 5.33 -8.16 -0.56
N ILE A 103 5.45 -7.68 0.68
CA ILE A 103 6.57 -6.85 1.14
C ILE A 103 7.88 -7.64 1.09
N GLU A 104 7.87 -8.90 1.53
CA GLU A 104 9.02 -9.80 1.50
C GLU A 104 9.47 -10.07 0.05
N GLN A 105 8.57 -10.61 -0.77
CA GLN A 105 8.88 -11.00 -2.15
C GLN A 105 9.26 -9.86 -3.07
N SER A 106 8.82 -8.64 -2.77
CA SER A 106 9.23 -7.45 -3.52
C SER A 106 10.64 -6.97 -3.20
N GLY A 107 11.30 -7.50 -2.16
CA GLY A 107 12.59 -7.03 -1.67
C GLY A 107 12.53 -5.80 -0.79
N ILE A 108 11.33 -5.25 -0.55
CA ILE A 108 11.14 -4.08 0.31
C ILE A 108 11.49 -4.41 1.76
N LEU A 109 11.12 -5.61 2.26
CA LEU A 109 11.43 -6.04 3.63
C LEU A 109 12.92 -5.88 3.96
N SER A 110 13.78 -6.41 3.10
CA SER A 110 15.23 -6.27 3.23
C SER A 110 15.70 -4.82 3.11
N ALA A 111 15.11 -4.04 2.20
CA ALA A 111 15.49 -2.65 1.98
C ALA A 111 15.20 -1.75 3.19
N VAL A 112 14.16 -2.06 3.98
CA VAL A 112 13.82 -1.35 5.23
C VAL A 112 14.34 -2.04 6.49
N GLU A 113 15.24 -3.03 6.37
CA GLU A 113 15.80 -3.77 7.52
C GLU A 113 14.70 -4.31 8.45
N GLU A 114 13.70 -4.95 7.85
CA GLU A 114 12.54 -5.55 8.53
C GLU A 114 11.64 -4.57 9.31
N GLN A 115 11.82 -3.26 9.10
CA GLN A 115 10.99 -2.23 9.73
C GLN A 115 9.63 -2.15 9.02
N VAL A 116 8.68 -2.97 9.44
CA VAL A 116 7.35 -3.09 8.82
C VAL A 116 6.26 -3.13 9.88
N LEU A 117 5.22 -2.33 9.67
CA LEU A 117 3.97 -2.36 10.43
C LEU A 117 2.81 -2.62 9.46
N VAL A 118 1.97 -3.60 9.77
CA VAL A 118 0.77 -3.93 9.01
C VAL A 118 -0.43 -3.83 9.93
N TYR A 119 -1.38 -2.97 9.58
CA TYR A 119 -2.60 -2.73 10.34
C TYR A 119 -3.84 -2.95 9.46
N VAL A 120 -5.00 -2.91 10.07
CA VAL A 120 -6.28 -2.88 9.36
C VAL A 120 -6.52 -1.46 8.80
N HIS A 121 -6.33 -0.44 9.66
CA HIS A 121 -6.45 0.98 9.32
C HIS A 121 -5.27 1.75 9.92
N LYS A 122 -4.20 1.87 9.18
CA LYS A 122 -2.93 2.44 9.66
C LYS A 122 -3.03 3.87 10.18
N GLU A 123 -3.96 4.66 9.63
CA GLU A 123 -4.19 6.03 10.08
C GLU A 123 -4.84 6.12 11.48
N GLN A 124 -5.32 5.01 12.02
CA GLN A 124 -5.87 4.92 13.36
C GLN A 124 -4.85 4.44 14.41
N GLU A 125 -3.68 3.96 13.95
CA GLU A 125 -2.66 3.32 14.79
C GLU A 125 -1.42 4.20 14.99
N LEU A 126 -1.57 5.52 14.86
CA LEU A 126 -0.45 6.45 14.92
C LEU A 126 0.24 6.50 16.28
N GLU A 127 -0.47 6.21 17.36
CA GLU A 127 0.11 6.11 18.71
C GLU A 127 1.08 4.92 18.81
N ASP A 128 0.73 3.74 18.25
CA ASP A 128 1.62 2.58 18.19
C ASP A 128 2.83 2.86 17.30
N VAL A 129 2.63 3.58 16.19
CA VAL A 129 3.73 4.03 15.31
C VAL A 129 4.70 4.92 16.09
N GLU A 130 4.23 5.90 16.85
CA GLU A 130 5.07 6.79 17.67
C GLU A 130 5.81 6.05 18.77
N GLN A 131 5.17 5.07 19.42
CA GLN A 131 5.81 4.25 20.45
C GLN A 131 6.94 3.40 19.90
N ARG A 132 6.75 2.79 18.72
CA ARG A 132 7.76 1.93 18.07
C ARG A 132 8.86 2.70 17.37
N TYR A 133 8.50 3.83 16.78
CA TYR A 133 9.38 4.64 15.95
C TYR A 133 9.31 6.13 16.34
N PRO A 134 9.73 6.48 17.58
CA PRO A 134 9.68 7.87 18.02
C PRO A 134 10.57 8.74 17.14
N ALA A 135 10.05 9.92 16.73
CA ALA A 135 10.75 10.90 15.93
C ALA A 135 10.21 12.30 16.19
N ASP A 136 11.07 13.31 16.03
CA ASP A 136 10.66 14.71 16.11
C ASP A 136 9.84 15.12 14.88
N HIS A 137 10.13 14.51 13.73
CA HIS A 137 9.44 14.76 12.48
C HIS A 137 9.30 13.49 11.65
N TYR A 138 8.15 13.33 11.02
CA TYR A 138 7.82 12.22 10.14
C TYR A 138 7.69 12.70 8.69
N VAL A 139 8.03 11.84 7.74
CA VAL A 139 7.69 12.01 6.32
C VAL A 139 6.82 10.83 5.93
N LEU A 140 5.55 11.09 5.61
CA LEU A 140 4.61 10.06 5.17
C LEU A 140 4.40 10.15 3.66
N ILE A 141 4.66 9.04 2.97
CA ILE A 141 4.51 8.91 1.53
C ILE A 141 3.41 7.89 1.25
N ASP A 142 2.33 8.32 0.62
CA ASP A 142 1.17 7.45 0.33
C ASP A 142 0.45 7.93 -0.94
N ASP A 143 -0.14 7.01 -1.72
CA ASP A 143 -0.94 7.33 -2.91
C ASP A 143 -2.43 7.55 -2.59
N LYS A 144 -2.82 7.51 -1.30
CA LYS A 144 -4.17 7.79 -0.83
C LYS A 144 -4.23 9.13 -0.09
N LEU A 145 -4.77 10.17 -0.72
CA LEU A 145 -4.94 11.49 -0.09
C LEU A 145 -5.74 11.43 1.22
N ARG A 146 -6.71 10.52 1.32
CA ARG A 146 -7.48 10.28 2.56
C ARG A 146 -6.56 9.96 3.74
N ILE A 147 -5.59 9.07 3.53
CA ILE A 147 -4.62 8.67 4.57
C ILE A 147 -3.70 9.85 4.91
N LEU A 148 -3.15 10.53 3.91
CA LEU A 148 -2.28 11.69 4.11
C LEU A 148 -2.99 12.80 4.89
N SER A 149 -4.25 13.07 4.55
CA SER A 149 -5.09 14.05 5.24
C SER A 149 -5.33 13.68 6.70
N ALA A 150 -5.74 12.43 6.97
CA ALA A 150 -6.01 11.96 8.32
C ALA A 150 -4.76 12.01 9.21
N VAL A 151 -3.61 11.61 8.70
CA VAL A 151 -2.35 11.67 9.43
C VAL A 151 -1.89 13.13 9.65
N LYS A 152 -2.07 13.99 8.64
CA LYS A 152 -1.77 15.43 8.77
C LYS A 152 -2.63 16.11 9.82
N GLU A 153 -3.88 15.73 9.95
CA GLU A 153 -4.79 16.25 10.97
C GLU A 153 -4.31 15.90 12.39
N GLN A 154 -3.79 14.67 12.59
CA GLN A 154 -3.33 14.23 13.91
C GLN A 154 -1.93 14.73 14.25
N TRP A 155 -0.98 14.66 13.34
CA TRP A 155 0.42 15.02 13.59
C TRP A 155 0.77 16.47 13.27
N GLY A 156 -0.08 17.20 12.54
CA GLY A 156 0.10 18.62 12.26
C GLY A 156 1.43 18.95 11.61
N ALA A 157 2.19 19.83 12.27
CA ALA A 157 3.52 20.25 11.81
C ALA A 157 4.61 19.18 11.99
N ARG A 158 4.33 18.10 12.73
CA ARG A 158 5.28 17.00 12.94
C ARG A 158 5.35 16.03 11.75
N VAL A 159 4.52 16.21 10.72
CA VAL A 159 4.58 15.39 9.53
C VAL A 159 4.63 16.23 8.27
N THR A 160 5.46 15.82 7.32
CA THR A 160 5.41 16.23 5.92
C THR A 160 4.77 15.11 5.12
N THR A 161 3.66 15.41 4.46
CA THR A 161 2.94 14.46 3.62
C THR A 161 3.40 14.56 2.17
N VAL A 162 3.66 13.41 1.55
CA VAL A 162 4.10 13.32 0.15
C VAL A 162 3.14 12.45 -0.63
N PHE A 163 2.57 13.01 -1.69
CA PHE A 163 1.63 12.34 -2.57
C PHE A 163 2.26 12.04 -3.93
N PRO A 164 2.66 10.79 -4.21
CA PRO A 164 3.07 10.36 -5.54
C PRO A 164 1.83 10.13 -6.41
N ARG A 165 1.76 10.77 -7.59
CA ARG A 165 0.70 10.55 -8.59
C ARG A 165 0.87 9.21 -9.31
N GLN A 166 1.08 8.16 -8.54
CA GLN A 166 1.33 6.82 -9.01
C GLN A 166 0.40 5.83 -8.31
N GLY A 167 -0.06 4.83 -9.05
CA GLY A 167 -0.92 3.81 -8.48
C GLY A 167 -2.40 4.01 -8.82
N HIS A 168 -3.21 3.13 -8.28
CA HIS A 168 -4.63 3.11 -8.54
C HIS A 168 -5.37 4.27 -7.87
N TYR A 169 -5.03 4.53 -6.61
CA TYR A 169 -5.72 5.51 -5.78
C TYR A 169 -5.32 6.95 -6.10
N ALA A 170 -4.12 7.17 -6.62
CA ALA A 170 -3.63 8.51 -6.97
C ALA A 170 -4.41 9.21 -8.08
N ASN A 171 -5.19 8.45 -8.86
CA ASN A 171 -5.98 8.96 -9.98
C ASN A 171 -7.49 8.97 -9.70
N ASP A 172 -7.90 8.79 -8.46
CA ASP A 172 -9.31 8.85 -8.06
C ASP A 172 -9.81 10.30 -8.07
N PRO A 173 -10.71 10.69 -9.02
CA PRO A 173 -11.17 12.07 -9.14
C PRO A 173 -12.00 12.55 -7.93
N GLU A 174 -12.65 11.63 -7.22
CA GLU A 174 -13.43 11.97 -6.02
C GLU A 174 -12.50 12.27 -4.85
N ALA A 175 -11.49 11.42 -4.63
CA ALA A 175 -10.47 11.67 -3.61
C ALA A 175 -9.71 12.99 -3.84
N LEU A 176 -9.34 13.27 -5.10
CA LEU A 176 -8.66 14.53 -5.49
C LEU A 176 -9.51 15.80 -5.26
N ARG A 177 -10.84 15.68 -5.24
CA ARG A 177 -11.75 16.81 -4.96
C ARG A 177 -12.08 16.94 -3.48
N THR A 178 -12.12 15.82 -2.78
CA THR A 178 -12.62 15.74 -1.39
C THR A 178 -11.55 16.07 -0.37
N PHE A 179 -10.32 15.59 -0.59
CA PHE A 179 -9.25 15.73 0.39
C PHE A 179 -8.29 16.87 0.03
N PRO A 180 -7.74 17.58 1.03
CA PRO A 180 -6.76 18.62 0.80
C PRO A 180 -5.50 18.05 0.13
N PRO A 181 -4.76 18.88 -0.62
CA PRO A 181 -3.49 18.44 -1.20
C PRO A 181 -2.48 18.13 -0.11
N ALA A 182 -1.56 17.19 -0.40
CA ALA A 182 -0.41 16.92 0.45
C ALA A 182 0.57 18.11 0.45
N ASP A 183 1.46 18.15 1.46
CA ASP A 183 2.52 19.17 1.54
C ASP A 183 3.44 19.16 0.31
N LEU A 184 3.66 17.97 -0.25
CA LEU A 184 4.43 17.77 -1.47
C LEU A 184 3.71 16.77 -2.40
N THR A 185 3.56 17.14 -3.66
CA THR A 185 3.10 16.25 -4.73
C THR A 185 4.25 16.00 -5.70
N ILE A 186 4.43 14.73 -6.09
CA ILE A 186 5.42 14.28 -7.07
C ILE A 186 4.74 13.42 -8.14
N ASP A 187 5.32 13.32 -9.33
CA ASP A 187 4.71 12.54 -10.41
C ASP A 187 4.97 11.04 -10.26
N CYS A 188 6.16 10.69 -9.77
CA CYS A 188 6.52 9.30 -9.49
C CYS A 188 7.38 9.18 -8.24
N ILE A 189 7.40 7.99 -7.64
CA ILE A 189 8.16 7.73 -6.41
C ILE A 189 9.67 8.02 -6.59
N GLY A 190 10.20 7.81 -7.80
CA GLY A 190 11.60 8.09 -8.13
C GLY A 190 12.01 9.55 -8.02
N ASP A 191 11.06 10.49 -8.08
CA ASP A 191 11.35 11.92 -7.98
C ASP A 191 11.89 12.30 -6.59
N LEU A 192 11.56 11.52 -5.56
CA LEU A 192 12.09 11.71 -4.21
C LEU A 192 13.63 11.70 -4.13
N LEU A 193 14.28 11.07 -5.09
CA LEU A 193 15.75 11.05 -5.16
C LEU A 193 16.39 12.42 -5.46
N THR A 194 15.58 13.35 -5.96
CA THR A 194 16.01 14.69 -6.36
C THR A 194 15.31 15.81 -5.59
N VAL A 195 14.39 15.45 -4.69
CA VAL A 195 13.70 16.42 -3.83
C VAL A 195 14.71 17.02 -2.83
N ASP A 196 14.69 18.34 -2.71
CA ASP A 196 15.46 19.04 -1.67
C ASP A 196 14.94 18.64 -0.29
N GLN A 197 15.83 18.19 0.59
CA GLN A 197 15.50 17.76 1.95
C GLN A 197 14.83 18.87 2.78
N SER A 198 15.10 20.14 2.51
CA SER A 198 14.44 21.26 3.17
C SER A 198 12.92 21.29 2.97
N ARG A 199 12.43 20.67 1.89
CA ARG A 199 10.99 20.51 1.62
C ARG A 199 10.36 19.35 2.40
N LEU A 200 11.17 18.38 2.81
CA LEU A 200 10.73 17.22 3.59
C LEU A 200 10.87 17.46 5.09
N PHE A 201 11.88 18.24 5.49
CA PHE A 201 12.19 18.58 6.87
C PHE A 201 12.25 20.12 7.01
N PRO A 202 11.09 20.79 7.03
CA PRO A 202 11.07 22.24 7.22
C PRO A 202 11.72 22.57 8.55
N ALA A 203 12.61 23.56 8.54
CA ALA A 203 13.26 24.02 9.77
C ALA A 203 12.19 24.30 10.83
N ALA A 204 12.34 23.73 12.03
CA ALA A 204 11.44 24.03 13.13
C ALA A 204 11.45 25.56 13.32
N GLY A 205 10.31 26.19 13.01
CA GLY A 205 10.18 27.63 13.17
C GLY A 205 10.53 27.97 14.60
N HIS A 206 11.54 28.79 14.78
CA HIS A 206 11.87 29.38 16.08
C HIS A 206 10.62 30.14 16.54
N ARG A 207 9.89 29.56 17.52
CA ARG A 207 8.88 30.25 18.30
C ARG A 207 9.53 30.88 19.52
#